data_8e55d977cc80b36a88f9e259fd4fa60d
#
_entry.id   8e55d977cc80b36a88f9e259fd4fa60d
#
_cell.length_a   1.000
_cell.length_b   1.000
_cell.length_c   1.000
_cell.angle_alpha   90.00
_cell.angle_beta   90.00
_cell.angle_gamma   90.00
#
_symmetry.space_group_name_H-M   'P 1'
#
loop_
_entity.id
_entity.type
_entity.pdbx_description
1 polymer ?
#
loop_
_entity_poly.entity_id
_entity_poly.type
_entity_poly.pdbx_seq_one_letter_code
_entity_poly.pdbx_strand_id
1 'polypeptide(L)'
;NKKPLICWTINEALKSMYADKIFVSSDMAKILNLKKKFKNILFVKRPRNISQDSTTTSEVVIDFINKYNDEFDYLCLLQPTSPLRKSFDIDKSIKLIINNESNSLVSVSALKNEYPLDKKNNLTKLKKKNYYLNGAIFISKINFIKKFKGFLTNKTSLYVMPKNRSVDIDNHIDFKKAEKLYR
;
A
#
# COMPACT_ATOMS: atom_id res chain seq x y z
N ASN A 1 -0.87 11.17 -19.92
CA ASN A 1 -2.23 10.98 -19.39
C ASN A 1 -2.52 12.03 -18.32
N LYS A 2 -3.52 12.92 -18.58
CA LYS A 2 -3.87 14.08 -17.72
C LYS A 2 -4.66 13.71 -16.45
N LYS A 3 -4.42 12.54 -15.85
CA LYS A 3 -5.12 12.10 -14.62
C LYS A 3 -4.19 12.23 -13.40
N PRO A 4 -4.67 12.70 -12.23
CA PRO A 4 -3.92 12.65 -11.00
C PRO A 4 -3.41 11.24 -10.70
N LEU A 5 -2.18 11.13 -10.18
CA LEU A 5 -1.52 9.84 -9.92
C LEU A 5 -2.36 8.91 -9.06
N ILE A 6 -3.01 9.44 -8.03
CA ILE A 6 -3.89 8.68 -7.14
C ILE A 6 -5.04 7.97 -7.85
N CYS A 7 -5.51 8.48 -9.01
CA CYS A 7 -6.59 7.84 -9.75
C CYS A 7 -6.24 6.43 -10.26
N TRP A 8 -4.96 6.15 -10.48
CA TRP A 8 -4.50 4.82 -10.87
C TRP A 8 -4.66 3.84 -9.72
N THR A 9 -4.22 4.25 -8.52
CA THR A 9 -4.39 3.47 -7.29
C THR A 9 -5.86 3.23 -6.96
N ILE A 10 -6.69 4.26 -7.03
CA ILE A 10 -8.13 4.16 -6.80
C ILE A 10 -8.78 3.15 -7.74
N ASN A 11 -8.49 3.23 -9.04
CA ASN A 11 -9.08 2.33 -10.03
C ASN A 11 -8.70 0.86 -9.79
N GLU A 12 -7.47 0.58 -9.37
CA GLU A 12 -7.07 -0.79 -9.05
C GLU A 12 -7.64 -1.27 -7.70
N ALA A 13 -7.77 -0.38 -6.72
CA ALA A 13 -8.43 -0.71 -5.45
C ALA A 13 -9.91 -1.05 -5.64
N LEU A 14 -10.63 -0.30 -6.48
CA LEU A 14 -12.04 -0.56 -6.82
C LEU A 14 -12.29 -1.90 -7.54
N LYS A 15 -11.26 -2.48 -8.15
CA LYS A 15 -11.35 -3.80 -8.81
C LYS A 15 -10.99 -4.95 -7.87
N SER A 16 -10.50 -4.67 -6.67
CA SER A 16 -10.19 -5.70 -5.69
C SER A 16 -11.47 -6.37 -5.20
N MET A 17 -11.45 -7.71 -5.13
CA MET A 17 -12.57 -8.52 -4.65
C MET A 17 -12.63 -8.59 -3.12
N TYR A 18 -11.60 -8.12 -2.43
CA TYR A 18 -11.44 -8.24 -0.97
C TYR A 18 -11.43 -6.90 -0.25
N ALA A 19 -11.62 -5.80 -0.97
CA ALA A 19 -11.71 -4.47 -0.35
C ALA A 19 -13.16 -4.16 0.01
N ASP A 20 -13.49 -4.20 1.30
CA ASP A 20 -14.85 -3.88 1.78
C ASP A 20 -15.14 -2.38 1.68
N LYS A 21 -14.19 -1.55 2.15
CA LYS A 21 -14.30 -0.09 2.08
C LYS A 21 -12.98 0.53 1.59
N ILE A 22 -13.09 1.57 0.80
CA ILE A 22 -11.95 2.31 0.27
C ILE A 22 -12.01 3.74 0.78
N PHE A 23 -10.90 4.18 1.40
CA PHE A 23 -10.74 5.54 1.89
C PHE A 23 -9.62 6.25 1.14
N VAL A 24 -9.82 7.54 0.89
CA VAL A 24 -8.78 8.45 0.41
C VAL A 24 -8.58 9.53 1.45
N SER A 25 -7.42 9.51 2.13
CA SER A 25 -7.04 10.54 3.10
C SER A 25 -6.12 11.56 2.44
N SER A 26 -6.52 12.82 2.42
CA SER A 26 -5.74 13.93 1.86
C SER A 26 -6.09 15.26 2.52
N ASP A 27 -5.12 16.16 2.58
CA ASP A 27 -5.29 17.59 2.94
C ASP A 27 -5.60 18.45 1.71
N MET A 28 -5.31 17.96 0.50
CA MET A 28 -5.46 18.69 -0.75
C MET A 28 -6.91 18.75 -1.22
N ALA A 29 -7.50 19.94 -1.31
CA ALA A 29 -8.87 20.15 -1.81
C ALA A 29 -9.09 19.54 -3.21
N LYS A 30 -8.08 19.60 -4.09
CA LYS A 30 -8.13 19.02 -5.45
C LYS A 30 -8.34 17.49 -5.41
N ILE A 31 -7.72 16.80 -4.45
CA ILE A 31 -7.89 15.35 -4.27
C ILE A 31 -9.25 15.06 -3.64
N LEU A 32 -9.65 15.80 -2.63
CA LEU A 32 -10.97 15.63 -1.99
C LEU A 32 -12.13 15.86 -2.96
N ASN A 33 -11.99 16.74 -3.95
CA ASN A 33 -12.98 16.97 -4.98
C ASN A 33 -13.18 15.79 -5.94
N LEU A 34 -12.29 14.80 -5.95
CA LEU A 34 -12.47 13.57 -6.70
C LEU A 34 -13.66 12.73 -6.21
N LYS A 35 -14.21 13.02 -5.00
CA LYS A 35 -15.47 12.43 -4.50
C LYS A 35 -16.63 12.56 -5.49
N LYS A 36 -16.65 13.63 -6.30
CA LYS A 36 -17.65 13.83 -7.36
C LYS A 36 -17.58 12.74 -8.44
N LYS A 37 -16.39 12.19 -8.68
CA LYS A 37 -16.13 11.17 -9.70
C LYS A 37 -16.20 9.73 -9.14
N PHE A 38 -15.76 9.53 -7.90
CA PHE A 38 -15.66 8.21 -7.27
C PHE A 38 -16.66 8.12 -6.11
N LYS A 39 -17.94 7.83 -6.44
CA LYS A 39 -19.05 7.82 -5.46
C LYS A 39 -18.94 6.72 -4.40
N ASN A 40 -18.29 5.61 -4.71
CA ASN A 40 -18.13 4.45 -3.81
C ASN A 40 -16.86 4.52 -2.94
N ILE A 41 -16.28 5.70 -2.79
CA ILE A 41 -15.06 5.92 -2.00
C ILE A 41 -15.32 6.98 -0.95
N LEU A 42 -14.80 6.75 0.24
CA LEU A 42 -14.87 7.70 1.36
C LEU A 42 -13.65 8.62 1.32
N PHE A 43 -13.89 9.90 1.07
CA PHE A 43 -12.84 10.93 1.07
C PHE A 43 -12.78 11.61 2.43
N VAL A 44 -11.64 11.47 3.10
CA VAL A 44 -11.38 11.97 4.44
C VAL A 44 -10.39 13.13 4.38
N LYS A 45 -10.78 14.29 4.93
CA LYS A 45 -9.88 15.42 5.06
C LYS A 45 -8.87 15.15 6.17
N ARG A 46 -7.58 15.12 5.81
CA ARG A 46 -6.48 14.95 6.76
C ARG A 46 -6.17 16.26 7.45
N PRO A 47 -6.02 16.26 8.80
CA PRO A 47 -5.65 17.45 9.55
C PRO A 47 -4.27 18.00 9.15
N ARG A 48 -4.08 19.31 9.25
CA ARG A 48 -2.82 19.96 8.86
C ARG A 48 -1.62 19.51 9.69
N ASN A 49 -1.80 19.24 10.98
CA ASN A 49 -0.74 18.80 11.89
C ASN A 49 -0.13 17.42 11.52
N ILE A 50 -0.84 16.60 10.76
CA ILE A 50 -0.37 15.30 10.24
C ILE A 50 -0.26 15.29 8.71
N SER A 51 -0.13 16.46 8.09
CA SER A 51 0.04 16.66 6.65
C SER A 51 1.33 17.41 6.33
N GLN A 52 2.30 17.43 7.24
CA GLN A 52 3.60 18.05 7.06
C GLN A 52 4.52 17.11 6.29
N ASP A 53 5.56 17.65 5.63
CA ASP A 53 6.57 16.83 4.92
C ASP A 53 7.32 15.88 5.87
N SER A 54 7.44 16.25 7.14
CA SER A 54 8.02 15.41 8.20
C SER A 54 7.08 14.32 8.74
N THR A 55 5.78 14.38 8.41
CA THR A 55 4.80 13.41 8.92
C THR A 55 5.02 12.04 8.30
N THR A 56 5.24 11.05 9.13
CA THR A 56 5.43 9.69 8.66
C THR A 56 4.12 9.02 8.22
N THR A 57 4.22 8.07 7.32
CA THR A 57 3.08 7.25 6.90
C THR A 57 2.40 6.56 8.09
N SER A 58 3.18 6.14 9.09
CA SER A 58 2.66 5.51 10.31
C SER A 58 1.79 6.44 11.14
N GLU A 59 2.18 7.70 11.30
CA GLU A 59 1.39 8.71 12.01
C GLU A 59 0.04 8.95 11.34
N VAL A 60 0.02 9.08 10.00
CA VAL A 60 -1.21 9.22 9.23
C VAL A 60 -2.13 8.01 9.41
N VAL A 61 -1.57 6.80 9.36
CA VAL A 61 -2.34 5.56 9.52
C VAL A 61 -2.88 5.42 10.93
N ILE A 62 -2.10 5.78 11.96
CA ILE A 62 -2.55 5.74 13.36
C ILE A 62 -3.69 6.73 13.60
N ASP A 63 -3.60 7.97 13.10
CA ASP A 63 -4.70 8.94 13.19
C ASP A 63 -5.98 8.41 12.51
N PHE A 64 -5.83 7.79 11.33
CA PHE A 64 -6.94 7.18 10.61
C PHE A 64 -7.58 6.05 11.42
N ILE A 65 -6.77 5.12 11.94
CA ILE A 65 -7.25 3.99 12.74
C ILE A 65 -7.98 4.48 14.01
N ASN A 66 -7.46 5.50 14.68
CA ASN A 66 -8.09 6.03 15.89
C ASN A 66 -9.51 6.61 15.62
N LYS A 67 -9.79 7.00 14.38
CA LYS A 67 -11.12 7.51 13.97
C LYS A 67 -12.07 6.40 13.50
N TYR A 68 -11.53 5.30 12.98
CA TYR A 68 -12.31 4.27 12.27
C TYR A 68 -11.99 2.83 12.72
N ASN A 69 -11.45 2.62 13.93
CA ASN A 69 -10.88 1.34 14.38
C ASN A 69 -11.86 0.21 14.62
N ASP A 70 -13.12 0.54 14.91
CA ASP A 70 -14.11 -0.46 15.34
C ASP A 70 -14.82 -1.14 14.15
N GLU A 71 -14.43 -0.76 12.92
CA GLU A 71 -15.09 -1.23 11.71
C GLU A 71 -14.33 -2.32 10.95
N PHE A 72 -13.03 -2.53 11.23
CA PHE A 72 -12.17 -3.36 10.38
C PHE A 72 -11.16 -4.17 11.17
N ASP A 73 -10.88 -5.40 10.68
CA ASP A 73 -9.80 -6.26 11.18
C ASP A 73 -8.44 -5.89 10.59
N TYR A 74 -8.42 -5.55 9.31
CA TYR A 74 -7.21 -5.27 8.54
C TYR A 74 -7.28 -3.88 7.89
N LEU A 75 -6.10 -3.26 7.78
CA LEU A 75 -5.89 -2.07 6.98
C LEU A 75 -4.91 -2.39 5.85
N CYS A 76 -5.31 -2.08 4.61
CA CYS A 76 -4.46 -2.15 3.42
C CYS A 76 -4.11 -0.73 2.96
N LEU A 77 -2.85 -0.33 3.16
CA LEU A 77 -2.34 0.94 2.68
C LEU A 77 -1.76 0.79 1.27
N LEU A 78 -2.22 1.63 0.36
CA LEU A 78 -1.81 1.68 -1.04
C LEU A 78 -1.24 3.06 -1.36
N GLN A 79 0.08 3.16 -1.57
CA GLN A 79 0.68 4.45 -1.91
C GLN A 79 0.37 4.84 -3.37
N PRO A 80 -0.01 6.11 -3.62
CA PRO A 80 -0.28 6.62 -4.97
C PRO A 80 0.95 6.61 -5.88
N THR A 81 2.14 6.65 -5.31
CA THR A 81 3.43 6.64 -6.01
C THR A 81 3.75 5.33 -6.71
N SER A 82 2.98 4.26 -6.45
CA SER A 82 3.10 2.95 -7.11
C SER A 82 1.93 2.70 -8.10
N PRO A 83 1.84 3.42 -9.23
CA PRO A 83 0.67 3.40 -10.13
C PRO A 83 0.56 2.13 -10.97
N LEU A 84 1.61 1.32 -11.07
CA LEU A 84 1.65 0.10 -11.89
C LEU A 84 1.14 -1.13 -11.16
N ARG A 85 0.91 -1.07 -9.85
CA ARG A 85 0.26 -2.10 -9.06
C ARG A 85 -1.12 -2.40 -9.64
N LYS A 86 -1.47 -3.69 -9.73
CA LYS A 86 -2.76 -4.17 -10.23
C LYS A 86 -3.65 -4.68 -9.10
N SER A 87 -4.96 -4.75 -9.35
CA SER A 87 -5.94 -5.28 -8.39
C SER A 87 -5.60 -6.70 -7.92
N PHE A 88 -5.14 -7.56 -8.82
CA PHE A 88 -4.73 -8.91 -8.45
C PHE A 88 -3.48 -8.97 -7.53
N ASP A 89 -2.61 -7.94 -7.54
CA ASP A 89 -1.52 -7.84 -6.56
C ASP A 89 -2.09 -7.56 -5.17
N ILE A 90 -3.13 -6.71 -5.07
CA ILE A 90 -3.86 -6.43 -3.83
C ILE A 90 -4.52 -7.71 -3.32
N ASP A 91 -5.29 -8.38 -4.17
CA ASP A 91 -6.04 -9.59 -3.82
C ASP A 91 -5.13 -10.74 -3.40
N LYS A 92 -4.01 -10.95 -4.12
CA LYS A 92 -3.02 -11.97 -3.74
C LYS A 92 -2.35 -11.66 -2.40
N SER A 93 -2.08 -10.38 -2.12
CA SER A 93 -1.51 -9.95 -0.84
C SER A 93 -2.48 -10.19 0.31
N ILE A 94 -3.78 -9.89 0.12
CA ILE A 94 -4.82 -10.13 1.13
C ILE A 94 -4.98 -11.64 1.37
N LYS A 95 -5.06 -12.45 0.32
CA LYS A 95 -5.10 -13.92 0.46
C LYS A 95 -3.89 -14.45 1.21
N LEU A 96 -2.70 -13.94 0.89
CA LEU A 96 -1.46 -14.40 1.49
C LEU A 96 -1.40 -14.11 3.00
N ILE A 97 -1.81 -12.91 3.43
CA ILE A 97 -1.80 -12.58 4.87
C ILE A 97 -2.80 -13.40 5.65
N ILE A 98 -3.98 -13.67 5.07
CA ILE A 98 -5.04 -14.48 5.69
C ILE A 98 -4.59 -15.94 5.79
N ASN A 99 -4.13 -16.54 4.67
CA ASN A 99 -3.73 -17.95 4.62
C ASN A 99 -2.53 -18.26 5.52
N ASN A 100 -1.63 -17.30 5.71
CA ASN A 100 -0.47 -17.45 6.58
C ASN A 100 -0.76 -17.06 8.04
N GLU A 101 -1.99 -16.62 8.35
CA GLU A 101 -2.38 -16.09 9.66
C GLU A 101 -1.43 -14.98 10.16
N SER A 102 -0.84 -14.25 9.23
CA SER A 102 0.16 -13.22 9.52
C SER A 102 -0.49 -11.95 10.08
N ASN A 103 0.24 -11.25 10.94
CA ASN A 103 -0.26 -9.98 11.48
C ASN A 103 0.06 -8.79 10.58
N SER A 104 1.06 -8.91 9.72
CA SER A 104 1.45 -7.87 8.77
C SER A 104 2.08 -8.46 7.50
N LEU A 105 1.94 -7.74 6.40
CA LEU A 105 2.50 -8.08 5.11
C LEU A 105 2.91 -6.80 4.38
N VAL A 106 4.03 -6.84 3.66
CA VAL A 106 4.46 -5.76 2.78
C VAL A 106 4.87 -6.30 1.41
N SER A 107 4.63 -5.49 0.39
CA SER A 107 5.13 -5.81 -0.95
C SER A 107 6.60 -5.44 -1.09
N VAL A 108 7.33 -6.30 -1.79
CA VAL A 108 8.76 -6.16 -2.03
C VAL A 108 9.10 -6.51 -3.49
N SER A 109 10.29 -6.11 -3.91
CA SER A 109 10.87 -6.52 -5.19
C SER A 109 12.23 -7.14 -4.99
N ALA A 110 12.58 -8.13 -5.81
CA ALA A 110 13.89 -8.76 -5.77
C ALA A 110 14.99 -7.83 -6.31
N LEU A 111 16.11 -7.76 -5.62
CA LEU A 111 17.30 -6.99 -6.05
C LEU A 111 17.98 -7.63 -7.27
N LYS A 112 18.10 -8.94 -7.29
CA LYS A 112 18.64 -9.75 -8.41
C LYS A 112 17.72 -10.95 -8.62
N ASN A 113 17.92 -11.66 -9.74
CA ASN A 113 17.12 -12.80 -10.19
C ASN A 113 16.63 -13.70 -9.04
N GLU A 114 15.37 -13.98 -9.11
CA GLU A 114 14.47 -14.73 -8.26
C GLU A 114 15.12 -15.72 -7.27
N TYR A 115 14.98 -15.37 -5.98
CA TYR A 115 15.17 -16.37 -4.93
C TYR A 115 13.79 -16.83 -4.45
N PRO A 116 13.55 -18.13 -4.35
CA PRO A 116 12.29 -18.63 -3.85
C PRO A 116 12.11 -18.19 -2.42
N LEU A 117 10.92 -17.67 -2.10
CA LEU A 117 10.49 -17.43 -0.74
C LEU A 117 10.37 -18.77 0.00
N ASP A 118 10.57 -18.77 1.30
CA ASP A 118 10.18 -19.95 2.09
C ASP A 118 8.65 -20.18 1.96
N LYS A 119 8.19 -21.38 2.37
CA LYS A 119 6.77 -21.74 2.27
C LYS A 119 5.82 -20.78 3.00
N LYS A 120 6.32 -19.98 3.95
CA LYS A 120 5.56 -18.99 4.74
C LYS A 120 5.81 -17.54 4.35
N ASN A 121 6.67 -17.28 3.36
CA ASN A 121 7.02 -15.92 2.90
C ASN A 121 7.42 -14.96 4.03
N ASN A 122 8.20 -15.42 5.00
CA ASN A 122 8.60 -14.64 6.17
C ASN A 122 9.95 -13.93 5.98
N LEU A 123 10.02 -12.67 6.40
CA LEU A 123 11.26 -11.86 6.40
C LEU A 123 12.41 -12.47 7.22
N THR A 124 12.08 -13.22 8.27
CA THR A 124 13.07 -13.80 9.19
C THR A 124 13.97 -14.85 8.57
N LYS A 125 13.48 -15.54 7.54
CA LYS A 125 14.22 -16.61 6.84
C LYS A 125 14.87 -16.14 5.55
N LEU A 126 14.48 -14.96 5.06
CA LEU A 126 15.09 -14.36 3.89
C LEU A 126 16.33 -13.58 4.30
N LYS A 127 17.46 -13.86 3.68
CA LYS A 127 18.62 -12.96 3.77
C LYS A 127 18.14 -11.60 3.29
N LYS A 128 17.93 -10.64 4.20
CA LYS A 128 17.43 -9.26 3.96
C LYS A 128 18.07 -8.54 2.78
N LYS A 129 19.20 -9.03 2.29
CA LYS A 129 19.97 -8.48 1.17
C LYS A 129 19.35 -8.69 -0.22
N ASN A 130 18.31 -9.53 -0.36
CA ASN A 130 17.80 -9.93 -1.67
C ASN A 130 16.52 -9.20 -2.08
N TYR A 131 15.89 -8.45 -1.18
CA TYR A 131 14.64 -7.75 -1.44
C TYR A 131 14.68 -6.30 -0.93
N TYR A 132 13.93 -5.43 -1.59
CA TYR A 132 13.68 -4.06 -1.13
C TYR A 132 12.18 -3.77 -1.09
N LEU A 133 11.77 -2.92 -0.17
CA LEU A 133 10.40 -2.41 -0.11
C LEU A 133 10.11 -1.60 -1.38
N ASN A 134 8.99 -1.90 -2.04
CA ASN A 134 8.60 -1.19 -3.26
C ASN A 134 7.45 -0.19 -3.06
N GLY A 135 7.03 0.02 -1.80
CA GLY A 135 6.01 1.02 -1.47
C GLY A 135 4.58 0.69 -1.90
N ALA A 136 4.36 -0.39 -2.68
CA ALA A 136 3.10 -0.58 -3.35
C ALA A 136 1.96 -1.02 -2.44
N ILE A 137 2.20 -1.99 -1.53
CA ILE A 137 1.18 -2.60 -0.67
C ILE A 137 1.73 -2.82 0.73
N PHE A 138 1.00 -2.32 1.73
CA PHE A 138 1.22 -2.62 3.14
C PHE A 138 -0.11 -3.08 3.73
N ILE A 139 -0.17 -4.28 4.32
CA ILE A 139 -1.37 -4.81 4.97
C ILE A 139 -1.03 -5.18 6.40
N SER A 140 -1.91 -4.85 7.32
CA SER A 140 -1.72 -5.28 8.71
C SER A 140 -3.03 -5.33 9.46
N LYS A 141 -3.09 -6.21 10.47
CA LYS A 141 -4.15 -6.15 11.49
C LYS A 141 -4.09 -4.82 12.22
N ILE A 142 -5.24 -4.24 12.50
CA ILE A 142 -5.34 -2.93 13.18
C ILE A 142 -4.66 -2.96 14.55
N ASN A 143 -4.90 -4.01 15.34
CA ASN A 143 -4.27 -4.16 16.65
C ASN A 143 -2.73 -4.28 16.58
N PHE A 144 -2.21 -4.86 15.50
CA PHE A 144 -0.77 -4.90 15.26
C PHE A 144 -0.19 -3.50 14.99
N ILE A 145 -0.86 -2.70 14.14
CA ILE A 145 -0.43 -1.31 13.85
C ILE A 145 -0.45 -0.47 15.13
N LYS A 146 -1.51 -0.58 15.94
CA LYS A 146 -1.61 0.12 17.23
C LYS A 146 -0.46 -0.23 18.18
N LYS A 147 -0.10 -1.54 18.25
CA LYS A 147 0.96 -2.04 19.14
C LYS A 147 2.36 -1.64 18.67
N PHE A 148 2.68 -1.82 17.40
CA PHE A 148 4.02 -1.65 16.84
C PHE A 148 4.25 -0.31 16.16
N LYS A 149 3.22 0.55 16.09
CA LYS A 149 3.25 1.87 15.44
C LYS A 149 3.72 1.82 13.98
N GLY A 150 3.39 0.72 13.26
CA GLY A 150 3.80 0.54 11.88
C GLY A 150 3.44 -0.83 11.32
N PHE A 151 3.96 -1.11 10.12
CA PHE A 151 3.67 -2.34 9.37
C PHE A 151 4.78 -3.38 9.46
N LEU A 152 5.96 -3.03 9.97
CA LEU A 152 7.16 -3.85 9.85
C LEU A 152 7.62 -4.40 11.21
N THR A 153 7.84 -5.70 11.24
CA THR A 153 8.59 -6.41 12.27
C THR A 153 9.43 -7.52 11.62
N ASN A 154 10.21 -8.23 12.41
CA ASN A 154 10.95 -9.41 11.92
C ASN A 154 10.05 -10.58 11.49
N LYS A 155 8.74 -10.55 11.80
CA LYS A 155 7.73 -11.57 11.44
C LYS A 155 6.79 -11.11 10.35
N THR A 156 7.05 -9.96 9.70
CA THR A 156 6.23 -9.46 8.60
C THR A 156 6.37 -10.34 7.37
N SER A 157 5.25 -10.77 6.79
CA SER A 157 5.19 -11.53 5.55
C SER A 157 5.53 -10.68 4.34
N LEU A 158 6.05 -11.31 3.27
CA LEU A 158 6.43 -10.62 2.04
C LEU A 158 5.54 -11.06 0.88
N TYR A 159 5.06 -10.10 0.12
CA TYR A 159 4.50 -10.32 -1.21
C TYR A 159 5.49 -9.82 -2.27
N VAL A 160 6.07 -10.74 -3.04
CA VAL A 160 7.04 -10.38 -4.08
C VAL A 160 6.32 -9.93 -5.34
N MET A 161 6.49 -8.67 -5.70
CA MET A 161 6.00 -8.09 -6.94
C MET A 161 7.10 -8.08 -8.02
N PRO A 162 6.76 -8.32 -9.29
CA PRO A 162 7.72 -8.19 -10.37
C PRO A 162 8.11 -6.72 -10.60
N LYS A 163 9.35 -6.51 -11.04
CA LYS A 163 9.95 -5.16 -11.19
C LYS A 163 9.15 -4.22 -12.09
N ASN A 164 8.51 -4.76 -13.13
CA ASN A 164 7.71 -3.96 -14.07
C ASN A 164 6.42 -3.40 -13.46
N ARG A 165 5.96 -3.88 -12.30
CA ARG A 165 4.82 -3.36 -11.55
C ARG A 165 5.20 -2.69 -10.22
N SER A 166 6.49 -2.62 -9.93
CA SER A 166 7.03 -2.18 -8.64
C SER A 166 7.75 -0.83 -8.71
N VAL A 167 7.42 -0.01 -9.70
CA VAL A 167 7.99 1.34 -9.77
C VAL A 167 7.33 2.21 -8.71
N ASP A 168 8.15 2.78 -7.84
CA ASP A 168 7.78 3.85 -6.93
C ASP A 168 8.24 5.18 -7.51
N ILE A 169 7.36 6.16 -7.60
CA ILE A 169 7.61 7.45 -8.25
C ILE A 169 8.00 8.48 -7.19
N ASP A 170 9.29 8.65 -6.98
CA ASP A 170 9.85 9.67 -6.10
C ASP A 170 10.32 10.92 -6.87
N ASN A 171 10.65 10.74 -8.16
CA ASN A 171 11.20 11.79 -8.99
C ASN A 171 10.72 11.68 -10.46
N HIS A 172 11.17 12.63 -11.30
CA HIS A 172 10.76 12.66 -12.72
C HIS A 172 11.31 11.49 -13.56
N ILE A 173 12.44 10.90 -13.18
CA ILE A 173 13.01 9.74 -13.87
C ILE A 173 12.12 8.51 -13.64
N ASP A 174 11.67 8.32 -12.40
CA ASP A 174 10.74 7.24 -12.06
C ASP A 174 9.40 7.42 -12.77
N PHE A 175 8.92 8.67 -12.88
CA PHE A 175 7.71 8.97 -13.63
C PHE A 175 7.83 8.53 -15.10
N LYS A 176 8.92 8.90 -15.78
CA LYS A 176 9.17 8.47 -17.17
C LYS A 176 9.27 6.96 -17.30
N LYS A 177 9.90 6.29 -16.33
CA LYS A 177 10.00 4.83 -16.29
C LYS A 177 8.61 4.19 -16.14
N ALA A 178 7.79 4.70 -15.22
CA ALA A 178 6.43 4.21 -15.03
C ALA A 178 5.58 4.42 -16.28
N GLU A 179 5.68 5.58 -16.95
CA GLU A 179 4.98 5.87 -18.20
C GLU A 179 5.36 4.91 -19.33
N LYS A 180 6.66 4.58 -19.45
CA LYS A 180 7.16 3.62 -20.44
C LYS A 180 6.64 2.19 -20.19
N LEU A 181 6.54 1.78 -18.91
CA LEU A 181 6.05 0.45 -18.52
C LEU A 181 4.52 0.33 -18.56
N TYR A 182 3.83 1.45 -18.58
CA TYR A 182 2.36 1.49 -18.64
C TYR A 182 1.82 1.22 -20.05
N ARG A 183 2.62 1.43 -21.09
CA ARG A 183 2.26 1.14 -22.49
C ARG A 183 2.27 -0.34 -22.77
#